data_b72ccedb2bfcb232726a404bd7922d93
#
_entry.id   b72ccedb2bfcb232726a404bd7922d93
#
_cell.length_a   1.000
_cell.length_b   1.000
_cell.length_c   1.000
_cell.angle_alpha   90.00
_cell.angle_beta   90.00
_cell.angle_gamma   90.00
#
_symmetry.space_group_name_H-M   'P 1'
#
loop_
_entity.id
_entity.type
_entity.pdbx_description
1 polymer ?
#
loop_
_entity_poly.entity_id
_entity_poly.type
_entity_poly.pdbx_seq_one_letter_code
_entity_poly.pdbx_strand_id
1 'polypeptide(L)'
;MAMKWNSRPGQRATGTPGTDKAVRHTKWIIAGGIAVVVSITAVFTLWWYGAFLPRWITWEEKEFFYEGCEVILKNRTLRVVKTDMEDTGDRHRFTKRDQLEHIWKTPADWQVQDVLVMDIDRDQQEELVLLVWKHGSYGRHLPIWEKKNDIRLEQHIFIYRLQEYPEQNNEYVKAQDEEADKIIEKEAAEGKDRERNISTDMMRPVWMSSSLGKEIESIARGRKNSLILNQYRLKDSKTGGDLQNNEAGAEPDIYTVEDCIAEDSTSTCWIWKDFGLKYAGESKEQQAQVVCAGDNLIHLSLLAAEQKKQRDGEVTAENLYDSFYDSVRDKLQNADLAAVNQETIFVTDPKRVSGYPRFGTPTEVGDAMERAGFNLITLANNHALDQGIYGINTTTAFWDEKGISYVGVQSVESYSEAPEAAVKFMEINGIRFAFVGYTYGTNGMPEPEGYPHLVEKLGDEERMHRQLSYAKSRADVVMVFVHWGTEYETEIDDQQEYYRDFFYREGVDAVIGTHPHVVQKWEIVENDGTAYEADSVGWKRDSEQHRMLVYYSLGNLISAQTKEECQTGGLAEFTVVKQADGEICLGKCYLETIS
;
A
#
# COMPACT_ATOMS: atom_id res chain seq x y z
N MET A 1 -17.45 -69.85 -68.21
CA MET A 1 -16.49 -70.97 -68.13
C MET A 1 -16.16 -71.21 -66.66
N ALA A 2 -16.53 -72.35 -66.22
CA ALA A 2 -16.48 -72.89 -64.85
C ALA A 2 -15.04 -73.19 -64.41
N MET A 3 -14.81 -73.07 -63.10
CA MET A 3 -14.16 -74.18 -62.38
C MET A 3 -14.40 -74.00 -60.87
N LYS A 4 -15.12 -74.96 -60.30
CA LYS A 4 -15.23 -75.29 -58.90
C LYS A 4 -13.90 -75.77 -58.36
N TRP A 5 -13.58 -75.35 -57.08
CA TRP A 5 -12.75 -76.22 -56.24
C TRP A 5 -13.34 -76.31 -54.81
N ASN A 6 -13.34 -77.52 -54.35
CA ASN A 6 -13.98 -78.10 -53.20
C ASN A 6 -13.30 -77.70 -51.87
N SER A 7 -14.13 -77.45 -50.86
CA SER A 7 -13.79 -77.38 -49.47
C SER A 7 -13.47 -78.74 -48.85
N ARG A 8 -12.48 -78.77 -47.96
CA ARG A 8 -12.39 -79.78 -46.87
C ARG A 8 -12.54 -79.07 -45.50
N PRO A 9 -13.21 -79.69 -44.51
CA PRO A 9 -13.47 -79.10 -43.24
C PRO A 9 -12.27 -79.20 -42.30
N GLY A 10 -11.76 -78.05 -41.87
CA GLY A 10 -10.73 -77.92 -40.83
C GLY A 10 -11.25 -78.05 -39.44
N GLN A 11 -10.58 -78.81 -38.66
CA GLN A 11 -10.80 -79.19 -37.28
C GLN A 11 -11.19 -78.02 -36.36
N ARG A 12 -12.24 -78.20 -35.59
CA ARG A 12 -12.57 -77.36 -34.39
C ARG A 12 -11.46 -77.61 -33.37
N ALA A 13 -10.69 -76.58 -33.08
CA ALA A 13 -9.91 -76.51 -31.84
C ALA A 13 -10.88 -76.34 -30.68
N THR A 14 -11.03 -77.34 -29.84
CA THR A 14 -11.72 -77.32 -28.55
C THR A 14 -10.86 -76.56 -27.58
N GLY A 15 -11.02 -75.21 -27.54
CA GLY A 15 -10.46 -74.39 -26.46
C GLY A 15 -11.25 -74.61 -25.20
N THR A 16 -10.62 -75.09 -24.16
CA THR A 16 -11.17 -75.32 -22.85
C THR A 16 -11.79 -74.04 -22.28
N PRO A 17 -13.06 -74.06 -21.82
CA PRO A 17 -13.75 -72.83 -21.35
C PRO A 17 -13.21 -72.20 -20.06
N GLY A 18 -12.13 -72.73 -19.50
CA GLY A 18 -11.54 -72.26 -18.24
C GLY A 18 -10.50 -71.15 -18.36
N THR A 19 -9.77 -71.11 -19.50
CA THR A 19 -8.62 -70.17 -19.64
C THR A 19 -9.03 -68.74 -19.98
N ASP A 20 -10.14 -68.55 -20.67
CA ASP A 20 -10.63 -67.21 -21.04
C ASP A 20 -11.22 -66.43 -19.85
N LYS A 21 -11.86 -67.13 -18.90
CA LYS A 21 -12.33 -66.52 -17.65
C LYS A 21 -11.19 -66.12 -16.72
N ALA A 22 -10.14 -66.93 -16.60
CA ALA A 22 -8.96 -66.61 -15.79
C ALA A 22 -8.20 -65.41 -16.33
N VAL A 23 -8.00 -65.31 -17.63
CA VAL A 23 -7.32 -64.16 -18.29
C VAL A 23 -8.14 -62.88 -18.17
N ARG A 24 -9.49 -62.97 -18.26
CA ARG A 24 -10.38 -61.79 -17.98
C ARG A 24 -10.30 -61.35 -16.52
N HIS A 25 -10.36 -62.25 -15.57
CA HIS A 25 -10.24 -61.94 -14.15
C HIS A 25 -8.90 -61.29 -13.80
N THR A 26 -7.79 -61.82 -14.34
CA THR A 26 -6.45 -61.24 -14.14
C THR A 26 -6.34 -59.81 -14.74
N LYS A 27 -6.91 -59.57 -15.94
CA LYS A 27 -6.99 -58.22 -16.53
C LYS A 27 -7.81 -57.23 -15.67
N TRP A 28 -8.93 -57.68 -15.07
CA TRP A 28 -9.73 -56.83 -14.17
C TRP A 28 -9.01 -56.53 -12.85
N ILE A 29 -8.28 -57.51 -12.30
CA ILE A 29 -7.48 -57.30 -11.09
C ILE A 29 -6.33 -56.32 -11.36
N ILE A 30 -5.64 -56.45 -12.49
CA ILE A 30 -4.58 -55.51 -12.89
C ILE A 30 -5.16 -54.13 -13.17
N ALA A 31 -6.26 -54.02 -13.91
CA ALA A 31 -6.91 -52.74 -14.18
C ALA A 31 -7.41 -52.06 -12.86
N GLY A 32 -7.99 -52.85 -11.96
CA GLY A 32 -8.36 -52.36 -10.61
C GLY A 32 -7.17 -51.90 -9.79
N GLY A 33 -6.06 -52.65 -9.81
CA GLY A 33 -4.81 -52.23 -9.14
C GLY A 33 -4.22 -50.93 -9.71
N ILE A 34 -4.21 -50.78 -11.03
CA ILE A 34 -3.77 -49.55 -11.69
C ILE A 34 -4.67 -48.38 -11.33
N ALA A 35 -6.00 -48.57 -11.34
CA ALA A 35 -6.95 -47.51 -10.95
C ALA A 35 -6.75 -47.07 -9.49
N VAL A 36 -6.49 -47.99 -8.57
CA VAL A 36 -6.20 -47.67 -7.15
C VAL A 36 -4.90 -46.89 -7.04
N VAL A 37 -3.85 -47.30 -7.72
CA VAL A 37 -2.54 -46.58 -7.73
C VAL A 37 -2.71 -45.17 -8.29
N VAL A 38 -3.41 -45.01 -9.42
CA VAL A 38 -3.67 -43.73 -10.05
C VAL A 38 -4.47 -42.82 -9.08
N SER A 39 -5.50 -43.39 -8.42
CA SER A 39 -6.30 -42.63 -7.44
C SER A 39 -5.49 -42.21 -6.23
N ILE A 40 -4.65 -43.08 -5.68
CA ILE A 40 -3.77 -42.75 -4.55
C ILE A 40 -2.76 -41.67 -4.96
N THR A 41 -2.17 -41.81 -6.15
CA THR A 41 -1.22 -40.81 -6.67
C THR A 41 -1.92 -39.46 -6.89
N ALA A 42 -3.13 -39.45 -7.45
CA ALA A 42 -3.91 -38.23 -7.63
C ALA A 42 -4.27 -37.56 -6.30
N VAL A 43 -4.73 -38.32 -5.29
CA VAL A 43 -5.03 -37.80 -3.96
C VAL A 43 -3.78 -37.28 -3.28
N PHE A 44 -2.65 -37.98 -3.38
CA PHE A 44 -1.38 -37.55 -2.84
C PHE A 44 -0.90 -36.25 -3.52
N THR A 45 -1.02 -36.17 -4.85
CA THR A 45 -0.68 -34.96 -5.62
C THR A 45 -1.55 -33.77 -5.18
N LEU A 46 -2.87 -33.97 -5.10
CA LEU A 46 -3.80 -32.94 -4.61
C LEU A 46 -3.45 -32.48 -3.20
N TRP A 47 -3.12 -33.44 -2.32
CA TRP A 47 -2.70 -33.12 -0.95
C TRP A 47 -1.37 -32.34 -0.92
N TRP A 48 -0.40 -32.74 -1.73
CA TRP A 48 0.91 -32.08 -1.84
C TRP A 48 0.80 -30.62 -2.29
N TYR A 49 -0.13 -30.33 -3.21
CA TYR A 49 -0.40 -28.96 -3.68
C TYR A 49 -1.48 -28.23 -2.85
N GLY A 50 -1.75 -28.63 -1.64
CA GLY A 50 -2.60 -27.90 -0.69
C GLY A 50 -4.11 -27.91 -1.02
N ALA A 51 -4.60 -28.88 -1.81
CA ALA A 51 -6.03 -28.99 -2.14
C ALA A 51 -6.93 -29.26 -0.92
N PHE A 52 -6.34 -29.79 0.17
CA PHE A 52 -7.05 -30.11 1.41
C PHE A 52 -6.77 -29.12 2.55
N LEU A 53 -6.24 -27.95 2.23
CA LEU A 53 -6.10 -26.88 3.23
C LEU A 53 -7.46 -26.50 3.82
N PRO A 54 -7.53 -26.14 5.10
CA PRO A 54 -8.77 -25.75 5.76
C PRO A 54 -9.49 -24.62 5.01
N ARG A 55 -10.84 -24.66 5.00
CA ARG A 55 -11.65 -23.65 4.30
C ARG A 55 -11.72 -22.31 5.04
N TRP A 56 -11.33 -22.27 6.29
CA TRP A 56 -11.31 -21.07 7.10
C TRP A 56 -10.10 -20.16 6.81
N ILE A 57 -9.13 -20.60 6.02
CA ILE A 57 -7.96 -19.77 5.65
C ILE A 57 -8.43 -18.65 4.72
N THR A 58 -8.17 -17.42 5.10
CA THR A 58 -8.32 -16.25 4.25
C THR A 58 -7.10 -16.14 3.35
N TRP A 59 -7.33 -16.03 2.05
CA TRP A 59 -6.29 -15.94 1.04
C TRP A 59 -6.29 -14.53 0.45
N GLU A 60 -5.19 -13.81 0.63
CA GLU A 60 -5.05 -12.47 0.08
C GLU A 60 -4.76 -12.49 -1.42
N GLU A 61 -5.28 -11.49 -2.14
CA GLU A 61 -4.86 -11.15 -3.50
C GLU A 61 -4.36 -9.70 -3.48
N LYS A 62 -3.09 -9.50 -3.87
CA LYS A 62 -2.40 -8.20 -3.80
C LYS A 62 -1.60 -7.95 -5.06
N GLU A 63 -1.58 -6.70 -5.49
CA GLU A 63 -0.77 -6.21 -6.60
C GLU A 63 -0.17 -4.86 -6.19
N PHE A 64 1.16 -4.73 -6.24
CA PHE A 64 1.86 -3.51 -5.82
C PHE A 64 3.27 -3.45 -6.43
N PHE A 65 3.88 -2.26 -6.37
CA PHE A 65 5.25 -2.04 -6.84
C PHE A 65 6.28 -2.24 -5.72
N TYR A 66 7.39 -2.90 -6.06
CA TYR A 66 8.51 -3.18 -5.19
C TYR A 66 9.82 -3.11 -5.97
N GLU A 67 10.73 -2.17 -5.62
CA GLU A 67 12.03 -2.01 -6.28
C GLU A 67 11.95 -1.98 -7.82
N GLY A 68 11.03 -1.20 -8.37
CA GLY A 68 10.83 -1.06 -9.82
C GLY A 68 10.19 -2.28 -10.52
N CYS A 69 9.73 -3.26 -9.76
CA CYS A 69 9.05 -4.45 -10.25
C CYS A 69 7.60 -4.47 -9.78
N GLU A 70 6.74 -5.12 -10.53
CA GLU A 70 5.37 -5.42 -10.11
C GLU A 70 5.34 -6.75 -9.34
N VAL A 71 4.77 -6.73 -8.14
CA VAL A 71 4.55 -7.92 -7.30
C VAL A 71 3.08 -8.28 -7.35
N ILE A 72 2.79 -9.50 -7.76
CA ILE A 72 1.42 -9.99 -7.94
C ILE A 72 1.23 -11.25 -7.10
N LEU A 73 0.41 -11.17 -6.05
CA LEU A 73 -0.11 -12.33 -5.31
C LEU A 73 -1.50 -12.66 -5.84
N LYS A 74 -1.62 -13.77 -6.53
CA LYS A 74 -2.90 -14.25 -7.07
C LYS A 74 -2.95 -15.77 -7.12
N ASN A 75 -4.13 -16.33 -6.79
CA ASN A 75 -4.32 -17.78 -6.75
C ASN A 75 -3.23 -18.48 -5.90
N ARG A 76 -2.89 -17.94 -4.74
CA ARG A 76 -1.90 -18.47 -3.78
C ARG A 76 -0.46 -18.52 -4.33
N THR A 77 -0.18 -17.80 -5.38
CA THR A 77 1.14 -17.76 -6.03
C THR A 77 1.62 -16.32 -6.09
N LEU A 78 2.83 -16.07 -5.62
CA LEU A 78 3.49 -14.78 -5.76
C LEU A 78 4.36 -14.77 -7.02
N ARG A 79 4.29 -13.67 -7.77
CA ARG A 79 5.13 -13.39 -8.93
C ARG A 79 5.74 -12.03 -8.80
N VAL A 80 6.99 -11.90 -9.19
CA VAL A 80 7.69 -10.62 -9.34
C VAL A 80 8.03 -10.49 -10.81
N VAL A 81 7.56 -9.42 -11.46
CA VAL A 81 7.72 -9.18 -12.89
C VAL A 81 8.33 -7.82 -13.14
N LYS A 82 9.21 -7.70 -14.13
CA LYS A 82 9.79 -6.43 -14.53
C LYS A 82 8.79 -5.68 -15.42
N THR A 83 8.55 -4.42 -15.10
CA THR A 83 7.80 -3.51 -15.96
C THR A 83 8.79 -2.85 -16.93
N ASP A 84 8.77 -3.22 -18.21
CA ASP A 84 9.52 -2.49 -19.24
C ASP A 84 8.85 -1.13 -19.46
N MET A 85 9.49 -0.09 -18.99
CA MET A 85 9.15 1.30 -19.29
C MET A 85 9.75 1.67 -20.66
N GLU A 86 9.26 1.09 -21.75
CA GLU A 86 9.43 1.72 -23.06
C GLU A 86 8.27 2.69 -23.27
N ASP A 87 8.58 3.96 -23.25
CA ASP A 87 7.72 5.07 -23.66
C ASP A 87 7.34 4.91 -25.16
N THR A 88 6.34 4.07 -25.42
CA THR A 88 5.66 4.05 -26.70
C THR A 88 4.42 4.92 -26.58
N GLY A 89 4.55 6.18 -26.99
CA GLY A 89 3.51 7.22 -26.98
C GLY A 89 2.18 6.89 -27.68
N ASP A 90 1.66 5.71 -27.50
CA ASP A 90 0.42 5.21 -28.08
C ASP A 90 -0.61 4.90 -26.99
N ARG A 91 -1.50 5.82 -26.78
CA ARG A 91 -2.49 5.96 -25.69
C ARG A 91 -3.58 4.87 -25.63
N HIS A 92 -3.44 3.67 -26.07
CA HIS A 92 -4.49 2.62 -25.96
C HIS A 92 -3.99 1.19 -26.22
N ARG A 93 -2.90 0.74 -25.61
CA ARG A 93 -2.63 -0.70 -25.57
C ARG A 93 -2.03 -1.09 -24.23
N PHE A 94 -2.85 -1.59 -23.33
CA PHE A 94 -2.38 -2.59 -22.37
C PHE A 94 -1.75 -3.71 -23.20
N THR A 95 -0.44 -3.69 -23.32
CA THR A 95 0.30 -4.79 -23.94
C THR A 95 0.03 -6.04 -23.14
N LYS A 96 -0.30 -7.11 -23.82
CA LYS A 96 -0.66 -8.40 -23.26
C LYS A 96 0.27 -8.73 -22.11
N ARG A 97 -0.29 -8.96 -20.93
CA ARG A 97 0.33 -9.48 -19.70
C ARG A 97 1.26 -10.70 -19.92
N ASP A 98 1.27 -11.27 -21.11
CA ASP A 98 2.03 -12.45 -21.52
C ASP A 98 3.48 -12.15 -21.99
N GLN A 99 3.91 -10.87 -22.01
CA GLN A 99 5.26 -10.45 -22.44
C GLN A 99 6.12 -9.88 -21.31
N LEU A 100 5.62 -9.85 -20.07
CA LEU A 100 6.41 -9.39 -18.91
C LEU A 100 7.52 -10.39 -18.61
N GLU A 101 8.75 -9.91 -18.50
CA GLU A 101 9.88 -10.72 -18.06
C GLU A 101 9.69 -11.14 -16.60
N HIS A 102 9.50 -12.44 -16.36
CA HIS A 102 9.36 -12.98 -15.03
C HIS A 102 10.72 -12.98 -14.32
N ILE A 103 10.87 -12.16 -13.29
CA ILE A 103 12.05 -12.13 -12.44
C ILE A 103 12.03 -13.30 -11.45
N TRP A 104 10.86 -13.57 -10.85
CA TRP A 104 10.71 -14.62 -9.86
C TRP A 104 9.26 -15.08 -9.72
N LYS A 105 9.10 -16.34 -9.33
CA LYS A 105 7.82 -16.94 -9.00
C LYS A 105 8.01 -17.94 -7.88
N THR A 106 7.11 -17.95 -6.90
CA THR A 106 7.14 -18.95 -5.82
C THR A 106 7.00 -20.37 -6.36
N PRO A 107 7.71 -21.34 -5.76
CA PRO A 107 7.59 -22.75 -6.09
C PRO A 107 6.14 -23.24 -6.10
N ALA A 108 5.80 -24.18 -6.98
CA ALA A 108 4.42 -24.65 -7.16
C ALA A 108 3.83 -25.39 -5.93
N ASP A 109 4.68 -25.91 -5.06
CA ASP A 109 4.30 -26.56 -3.80
C ASP A 109 4.12 -25.59 -2.63
N TRP A 110 4.37 -24.28 -2.85
CA TRP A 110 4.08 -23.23 -1.88
C TRP A 110 2.69 -22.66 -2.11
N GLN A 111 1.95 -22.44 -1.02
CA GLN A 111 0.70 -21.72 -1.05
C GLN A 111 0.90 -20.42 -0.26
N VAL A 112 1.08 -19.31 -0.96
CA VAL A 112 1.28 -18.01 -0.33
C VAL A 112 -0.07 -17.49 0.14
N GLN A 113 -0.21 -17.27 1.44
CA GLN A 113 -1.42 -16.76 2.05
C GLN A 113 -1.44 -15.25 2.02
N ASP A 114 -0.31 -14.61 2.35
CA ASP A 114 -0.19 -13.16 2.40
C ASP A 114 1.25 -12.71 2.12
N VAL A 115 1.40 -11.42 1.77
CA VAL A 115 2.70 -10.76 1.55
C VAL A 115 2.66 -9.32 2.02
N LEU A 116 3.74 -8.88 2.69
CA LEU A 116 3.98 -7.49 3.08
C LEU A 116 5.31 -7.00 2.52
N VAL A 117 5.39 -5.69 2.25
CA VAL A 117 6.66 -4.99 1.99
C VAL A 117 7.04 -4.21 3.25
N MET A 118 8.24 -4.41 3.75
CA MET A 118 8.74 -3.66 4.90
C MET A 118 10.25 -3.81 5.03
N ASP A 119 10.93 -2.77 5.50
CA ASP A 119 12.33 -2.83 5.95
C ASP A 119 12.36 -3.45 7.35
N ILE A 120 12.35 -4.80 7.40
CA ILE A 120 12.18 -5.53 8.66
C ILE A 120 13.44 -5.53 9.50
N ASP A 121 14.62 -5.48 8.89
CA ASP A 121 15.91 -5.47 9.59
C ASP A 121 16.49 -4.06 9.82
N ARG A 122 15.80 -3.02 9.30
CA ARG A 122 16.12 -1.59 9.46
C ARG A 122 17.43 -1.17 8.83
N ASP A 123 17.78 -1.75 7.72
CA ASP A 123 18.97 -1.40 6.93
C ASP A 123 18.67 -0.42 5.78
N GLN A 124 17.44 0.12 5.72
CA GLN A 124 16.89 1.03 4.71
C GLN A 124 16.62 0.37 3.35
N GLN A 125 16.66 -0.96 3.26
CA GLN A 125 16.20 -1.70 2.11
C GLN A 125 14.93 -2.46 2.51
N GLU A 126 13.99 -2.55 1.59
CA GLU A 126 12.72 -3.23 1.87
C GLU A 126 12.80 -4.71 1.52
N GLU A 127 12.07 -5.53 2.27
CA GLU A 127 11.89 -6.95 2.03
C GLU A 127 10.44 -7.30 1.75
N LEU A 128 10.25 -8.40 1.01
CA LEU A 128 8.98 -9.12 0.92
C LEU A 128 8.89 -10.13 2.07
N VAL A 129 7.95 -9.92 2.98
CA VAL A 129 7.64 -10.84 4.08
C VAL A 129 6.42 -11.66 3.67
N LEU A 130 6.59 -12.96 3.52
CA LEU A 130 5.58 -13.87 3.02
C LEU A 130 5.07 -14.79 4.13
N LEU A 131 3.75 -14.94 4.24
CA LEU A 131 3.12 -16.01 5.01
C LEU A 131 2.79 -17.17 4.05
N VAL A 132 3.43 -18.33 4.27
CA VAL A 132 3.43 -19.43 3.29
C VAL A 132 3.03 -20.74 3.95
N TRP A 133 2.12 -21.49 3.32
CA TRP A 133 1.86 -22.90 3.63
C TRP A 133 2.73 -23.79 2.72
N LYS A 134 3.52 -24.67 3.33
CA LYS A 134 4.33 -25.62 2.59
C LYS A 134 4.61 -26.89 3.42
N HIS A 135 5.03 -27.95 2.71
CA HIS A 135 5.44 -29.19 3.36
C HIS A 135 6.87 -29.14 3.89
N GLY A 136 7.06 -29.73 5.05
CA GLY A 136 8.37 -29.92 5.70
C GLY A 136 8.87 -28.67 6.42
N SER A 137 9.71 -28.91 7.44
CA SER A 137 10.37 -27.84 8.19
C SER A 137 11.57 -27.32 7.39
N TYR A 138 11.66 -25.99 7.22
CA TYR A 138 12.85 -25.31 6.72
C TYR A 138 13.65 -24.77 7.88
N GLY A 139 14.88 -25.24 8.05
CA GLY A 139 15.80 -24.67 9.02
C GLY A 139 17.17 -25.34 8.90
N ARG A 140 18.19 -24.57 8.59
CA ARG A 140 19.59 -25.03 8.59
C ARG A 140 20.13 -25.39 9.98
N HIS A 141 19.29 -25.24 11.03
CA HIS A 141 19.71 -25.40 12.43
C HIS A 141 19.41 -26.78 13.02
N LEU A 142 18.63 -27.63 12.31
CA LEU A 142 18.49 -29.02 12.74
C LEU A 142 19.65 -29.85 12.17
N PRO A 143 20.39 -30.58 12.98
CA PRO A 143 21.38 -31.51 12.51
C PRO A 143 20.78 -32.48 11.48
N ILE A 144 21.56 -32.89 10.49
CA ILE A 144 21.09 -33.77 9.39
C ILE A 144 20.43 -35.06 9.91
N TRP A 145 20.81 -35.54 11.10
CA TRP A 145 20.21 -36.70 11.76
C TRP A 145 18.87 -36.44 12.45
N GLU A 146 18.47 -35.17 12.66
CA GLU A 146 17.17 -34.79 13.20
C GLU A 146 16.16 -34.40 12.09
N LYS A 147 16.53 -34.48 10.81
CA LYS A 147 15.61 -34.34 9.70
C LYS A 147 14.57 -35.46 9.76
N LYS A 148 13.56 -35.26 10.60
CA LYS A 148 12.31 -35.99 10.45
C LYS A 148 11.82 -35.63 9.05
N ASN A 149 11.43 -36.66 8.26
CA ASN A 149 10.64 -36.46 7.05
C ASN A 149 9.29 -35.87 7.47
N ASP A 150 9.28 -34.58 7.80
CA ASP A 150 8.08 -33.89 8.17
C ASP A 150 7.35 -33.54 6.87
N ILE A 151 6.33 -34.33 6.58
CA ILE A 151 5.47 -34.18 5.41
C ILE A 151 4.23 -33.33 5.76
N ARG A 152 4.15 -32.78 6.99
CA ARG A 152 3.02 -31.94 7.38
C ARG A 152 3.04 -30.64 6.59
N LEU A 153 1.85 -30.20 6.23
CA LEU A 153 1.62 -28.89 5.62
C LEU A 153 1.45 -27.88 6.74
N GLU A 154 2.40 -26.98 6.91
CA GLU A 154 2.48 -26.02 8.01
C GLU A 154 2.79 -24.62 7.49
N GLN A 155 2.49 -23.61 8.30
CA GLN A 155 2.77 -22.21 7.98
C GLN A 155 4.20 -21.81 8.33
N HIS A 156 4.74 -20.91 7.50
CA HIS A 156 6.08 -20.35 7.61
C HIS A 156 6.07 -18.86 7.30
N ILE A 157 7.00 -18.11 7.90
CA ILE A 157 7.36 -16.77 7.47
C ILE A 157 8.63 -16.84 6.66
N PHE A 158 8.60 -16.36 5.43
CA PHE A 158 9.75 -16.25 4.56
C PHE A 158 10.02 -14.80 4.21
N ILE A 159 11.26 -14.37 4.28
CA ILE A 159 11.70 -13.01 4.02
C ILE A 159 12.63 -13.05 2.83
N TYR A 160 12.30 -12.29 1.79
CA TYR A 160 13.04 -12.19 0.54
C TYR A 160 13.39 -10.74 0.23
N ARG A 161 14.51 -10.55 -0.44
CA ARG A 161 14.96 -9.25 -0.95
C ARG A 161 15.26 -9.35 -2.43
N LEU A 162 14.89 -8.32 -3.21
CA LEU A 162 15.37 -8.15 -4.57
C LEU A 162 16.86 -7.79 -4.52
N GLN A 163 17.64 -8.44 -5.34
CA GLN A 163 19.06 -8.11 -5.48
C GLN A 163 19.29 -7.53 -6.86
N GLU A 164 19.82 -6.31 -6.92
CA GLU A 164 20.31 -5.75 -8.16
C GLU A 164 21.38 -6.69 -8.77
N TYR A 165 21.28 -6.90 -10.06
CA TYR A 165 22.31 -7.66 -10.79
C TYR A 165 23.60 -6.84 -10.72
N PRO A 166 24.71 -7.35 -10.16
CA PRO A 166 25.98 -6.63 -10.21
C PRO A 166 26.36 -6.47 -11.68
N GLU A 167 26.51 -5.23 -12.14
CA GLU A 167 27.13 -4.95 -13.42
C GLU A 167 28.39 -5.80 -13.58
N GLN A 168 28.62 -6.34 -14.76
CA GLN A 168 29.52 -7.44 -15.15
C GLN A 168 31.01 -7.36 -14.70
N ASN A 169 31.35 -6.72 -13.60
CA ASN A 169 32.75 -6.47 -13.19
C ASN A 169 33.17 -7.10 -11.87
N ASN A 170 32.44 -8.04 -11.30
CA ASN A 170 32.86 -8.65 -10.04
C ASN A 170 33.60 -9.97 -10.29
N GLU A 171 34.94 -9.97 -10.07
CA GLU A 171 35.80 -11.16 -10.19
C GLU A 171 35.32 -12.36 -9.33
N TYR A 172 34.53 -12.08 -8.26
CA TYR A 172 34.00 -13.12 -7.39
C TYR A 172 32.84 -13.91 -8.04
N VAL A 173 32.03 -13.26 -8.87
CA VAL A 173 30.94 -13.93 -9.62
C VAL A 173 31.54 -14.77 -10.74
N LYS A 174 32.59 -14.29 -11.43
CA LYS A 174 33.32 -15.07 -12.45
C LYS A 174 33.96 -16.34 -11.87
N ALA A 175 34.50 -16.26 -10.64
CA ALA A 175 35.09 -17.43 -10.00
C ALA A 175 34.05 -18.50 -9.60
N GLN A 176 32.83 -18.08 -9.21
CA GLN A 176 31.73 -19.02 -8.92
C GLN A 176 31.15 -19.63 -10.19
N ASP A 177 31.05 -18.86 -11.27
CA ASP A 177 30.59 -19.37 -12.58
C ASP A 177 31.59 -20.37 -13.17
N GLU A 178 32.91 -20.12 -13.07
CA GLU A 178 33.93 -21.07 -13.52
C GLU A 178 33.96 -22.37 -12.70
N GLU A 179 33.64 -22.32 -11.41
CA GLU A 179 33.56 -23.52 -10.56
C GLU A 179 32.26 -24.30 -10.83
N ALA A 180 31.16 -23.61 -11.09
CA ALA A 180 29.90 -24.20 -11.52
C ALA A 180 30.02 -24.85 -12.92
N ASP A 181 30.72 -24.20 -13.84
CA ASP A 181 30.97 -24.73 -15.19
C ASP A 181 31.80 -26.03 -15.14
N LYS A 182 32.82 -26.09 -14.30
CA LYS A 182 33.63 -27.32 -14.10
C LYS A 182 32.82 -28.47 -13.48
N ILE A 183 31.84 -28.18 -12.63
CA ILE A 183 30.94 -29.20 -12.07
C ILE A 183 29.98 -29.71 -13.14
N ILE A 184 29.43 -28.82 -13.97
CA ILE A 184 28.50 -29.17 -15.07
C ILE A 184 29.21 -29.98 -16.16
N GLU A 185 30.44 -29.60 -16.54
CA GLU A 185 31.24 -30.39 -17.49
C GLU A 185 31.55 -31.80 -16.96
N LYS A 186 31.77 -31.95 -15.68
CA LYS A 186 32.00 -33.23 -15.03
C LYS A 186 30.73 -34.09 -14.99
N GLU A 187 29.56 -33.50 -14.68
CA GLU A 187 28.28 -34.22 -14.68
C GLU A 187 27.78 -34.58 -16.07
N ALA A 188 28.02 -33.72 -17.07
CA ALA A 188 27.75 -34.02 -18.48
C ALA A 188 28.62 -35.19 -19.01
N ALA A 189 29.87 -35.28 -18.57
CA ALA A 189 30.74 -36.41 -18.87
C ALA A 189 30.26 -37.73 -18.21
N GLU A 190 29.42 -37.65 -17.17
CA GLU A 190 28.78 -38.78 -16.50
C GLU A 190 27.39 -39.14 -17.08
N GLY A 191 26.95 -38.47 -18.15
CA GLY A 191 25.69 -38.76 -18.84
C GLY A 191 24.43 -38.30 -18.08
N LYS A 192 24.55 -37.31 -17.21
CA LYS A 192 23.44 -36.67 -16.51
C LYS A 192 23.09 -35.36 -17.22
N ASP A 193 22.12 -35.41 -18.13
CA ASP A 193 21.51 -34.19 -18.69
C ASP A 193 20.76 -33.42 -17.59
N ARG A 194 21.43 -32.45 -17.00
CA ARG A 194 20.76 -31.35 -16.29
C ARG A 194 20.87 -30.12 -17.18
N GLU A 195 19.73 -29.70 -17.73
CA GLU A 195 19.61 -28.40 -18.32
C GLU A 195 20.06 -27.34 -17.29
N ARG A 196 20.92 -26.44 -17.73
CA ARG A 196 21.40 -25.29 -16.96
C ARG A 196 20.23 -24.36 -16.72
N ASN A 197 19.48 -24.57 -15.65
CA ASN A 197 18.73 -23.49 -15.05
C ASN A 197 19.73 -22.60 -14.30
N ILE A 198 20.39 -21.70 -15.04
CA ILE A 198 20.97 -20.52 -14.41
C ILE A 198 19.77 -19.82 -13.82
N SER A 199 19.64 -19.90 -12.50
CA SER A 199 18.59 -19.20 -11.78
C SER A 199 18.76 -17.71 -12.05
N THR A 200 17.91 -17.17 -12.92
CA THR A 200 17.72 -15.74 -13.10
C THR A 200 16.93 -15.16 -11.92
N ASP A 201 16.84 -15.91 -10.81
CA ASP A 201 16.13 -15.49 -9.63
C ASP A 201 16.89 -14.33 -8.98
N MET A 202 16.43 -13.12 -9.26
CA MET A 202 16.91 -11.90 -8.60
C MET A 202 16.43 -11.80 -7.15
N MET A 203 15.52 -12.67 -6.71
CA MET A 203 15.00 -12.72 -5.35
C MET A 203 15.84 -13.64 -4.47
N ARG A 204 16.46 -13.07 -3.44
CA ARG A 204 17.27 -13.84 -2.47
C ARG A 204 16.53 -14.01 -1.14
N PRO A 205 16.55 -15.21 -0.55
CA PRO A 205 16.06 -15.41 0.80
C PRO A 205 16.97 -14.71 1.80
N VAL A 206 16.40 -13.80 2.60
CA VAL A 206 17.05 -13.18 3.75
C VAL A 206 16.92 -14.11 4.95
N TRP A 207 15.71 -14.65 5.16
CA TRP A 207 15.44 -15.54 6.27
C TRP A 207 14.21 -16.42 6.00
N MET A 208 14.21 -17.61 6.59
CA MET A 208 13.11 -18.57 6.50
C MET A 208 12.87 -19.17 7.89
N SER A 209 11.63 -19.09 8.38
CA SER A 209 11.25 -19.71 9.64
C SER A 209 11.18 -21.24 9.51
N SER A 210 11.33 -21.93 10.65
CA SER A 210 10.71 -23.23 10.84
C SER A 210 9.19 -23.09 10.91
N SER A 211 8.44 -24.21 11.07
CA SER A 211 7.00 -24.16 11.34
C SER A 211 6.67 -23.19 12.48
N LEU A 212 5.60 -22.41 12.33
CA LEU A 212 5.19 -21.40 13.31
C LEU A 212 4.53 -22.01 14.56
N GLY A 213 4.21 -23.31 14.55
CA GLY A 213 3.66 -24.03 15.68
C GLY A 213 2.23 -23.67 16.10
N LYS A 214 1.73 -22.53 15.66
CA LYS A 214 0.34 -22.06 15.75
C LYS A 214 -0.08 -21.51 14.42
N GLU A 215 -1.35 -21.66 14.09
CA GLU A 215 -1.90 -21.18 12.82
C GLU A 215 -2.11 -19.67 12.87
N ILE A 216 -1.58 -18.99 11.87
CA ILE A 216 -1.63 -17.53 11.71
C ILE A 216 -2.73 -17.19 10.71
N GLU A 217 -3.62 -16.29 11.11
CA GLU A 217 -4.71 -15.78 10.29
C GLU A 217 -4.21 -14.75 9.29
N SER A 218 -3.42 -13.79 9.76
CA SER A 218 -2.87 -12.72 8.95
C SER A 218 -1.55 -12.22 9.51
N ILE A 219 -0.83 -11.45 8.67
CA ILE A 219 0.36 -10.70 9.06
C ILE A 219 0.11 -9.22 8.87
N ALA A 220 0.65 -8.39 9.76
CA ALA A 220 0.52 -6.94 9.65
C ALA A 220 1.84 -6.23 10.04
N ARG A 221 1.97 -4.98 9.63
CA ARG A 221 3.09 -4.13 10.01
C ARG A 221 2.84 -3.56 11.40
N GLY A 222 3.80 -3.71 12.29
CA GLY A 222 3.77 -3.11 13.62
C GLY A 222 4.67 -1.89 13.74
N ARG A 223 4.62 -1.26 14.91
CA ARG A 223 5.42 -0.08 15.26
C ARG A 223 6.92 -0.34 15.02
N LYS A 224 7.64 0.66 14.49
CA LYS A 224 9.10 0.60 14.25
C LYS A 224 9.51 -0.64 13.45
N ASN A 225 8.83 -0.90 12.33
CA ASN A 225 9.11 -2.04 11.45
C ASN A 225 9.11 -3.40 12.18
N SER A 226 8.25 -3.58 13.17
CA SER A 226 7.99 -4.90 13.74
C SER A 226 6.93 -5.64 12.90
N LEU A 227 6.91 -6.96 12.99
CA LEU A 227 5.92 -7.81 12.34
C LEU A 227 4.87 -8.22 13.38
N ILE A 228 3.60 -8.02 13.08
CA ILE A 228 2.48 -8.54 13.85
C ILE A 228 2.06 -9.87 13.24
N LEU A 229 1.92 -10.90 14.07
CA LEU A 229 1.35 -12.20 13.71
C LEU A 229 0.02 -12.37 14.44
N ASN A 230 -1.07 -12.43 13.69
CA ASN A 230 -2.42 -12.62 14.20
C ASN A 230 -2.74 -14.12 14.18
N GLN A 231 -3.09 -14.67 15.34
CA GLN A 231 -3.40 -16.09 15.47
C GLN A 231 -4.90 -16.32 15.30
N TYR A 232 -5.29 -17.42 14.65
CA TYR A 232 -6.69 -17.81 14.58
C TYR A 232 -7.29 -17.94 15.98
N ARG A 233 -8.44 -17.29 16.20
CA ARG A 233 -9.24 -17.48 17.41
C ARG A 233 -9.87 -18.88 17.35
N LEU A 234 -9.51 -19.75 18.25
CA LEU A 234 -10.28 -20.97 18.48
C LEU A 234 -11.67 -20.52 18.94
N LYS A 235 -12.68 -20.64 18.06
CA LYS A 235 -14.08 -20.46 18.46
C LYS A 235 -14.35 -21.50 19.55
N ASP A 236 -14.40 -21.06 20.80
CA ASP A 236 -14.95 -21.87 21.88
C ASP A 236 -16.36 -22.27 21.46
N SER A 237 -16.61 -23.56 21.38
CA SER A 237 -17.85 -24.16 20.87
C SER A 237 -19.10 -23.85 21.74
N LYS A 238 -19.07 -22.80 22.56
CA LYS A 238 -20.13 -22.45 23.52
C LYS A 238 -20.72 -21.03 23.42
N THR A 239 -20.20 -20.15 22.56
CA THR A 239 -20.86 -18.87 22.31
C THR A 239 -21.22 -18.75 20.83
N GLY A 240 -22.30 -19.44 20.46
CA GLY A 240 -23.02 -19.24 19.21
C GLY A 240 -23.74 -17.89 19.26
N GLY A 241 -23.10 -16.81 18.91
CA GLY A 241 -23.76 -15.60 18.47
C GLY A 241 -23.73 -15.59 16.95
N ASP A 242 -24.89 -15.84 16.34
CA ASP A 242 -25.13 -15.66 14.92
C ASP A 242 -24.78 -14.22 14.55
N LEU A 243 -23.78 -14.04 13.68
CA LEU A 243 -23.70 -12.86 12.84
C LEU A 243 -24.90 -12.94 11.90
N GLN A 244 -26.00 -12.33 12.32
CA GLN A 244 -27.16 -12.13 11.46
C GLN A 244 -26.76 -11.20 10.33
N ASN A 245 -27.03 -11.66 9.11
CA ASN A 245 -27.04 -10.87 7.89
C ASN A 245 -27.71 -9.52 8.18
N ASN A 246 -26.97 -8.43 8.09
CA ASN A 246 -27.55 -7.10 8.04
C ASN A 246 -28.30 -7.00 6.71
N GLU A 247 -29.62 -6.85 6.81
CA GLU A 247 -30.49 -6.60 5.68
C GLU A 247 -30.11 -5.24 5.05
N ALA A 248 -30.14 -5.20 3.73
CA ALA A 248 -29.95 -3.97 2.96
C ALA A 248 -30.94 -2.90 3.44
N GLY A 249 -30.42 -1.84 4.05
CA GLY A 249 -31.21 -0.71 4.58
C GLY A 249 -30.92 -0.34 6.05
N ALA A 250 -29.95 -0.97 6.71
CA ALA A 250 -29.49 -0.51 8.01
C ALA A 250 -28.75 0.84 7.87
N GLU A 251 -29.07 1.76 8.77
CA GLU A 251 -28.23 2.98 8.93
C GLU A 251 -26.78 2.55 9.16
N PRO A 252 -25.78 3.30 8.62
CA PRO A 252 -24.38 2.97 8.79
C PRO A 252 -24.04 2.85 10.29
N ASP A 253 -23.37 1.79 10.66
CA ASP A 253 -22.93 1.58 12.03
C ASP A 253 -22.01 2.74 12.44
N ILE A 254 -22.46 3.56 13.39
CA ILE A 254 -21.66 4.63 13.96
C ILE A 254 -20.72 4.00 14.98
N TYR A 255 -19.42 4.06 14.72
CA TYR A 255 -18.39 3.59 15.65
C TYR A 255 -17.80 4.76 16.43
N THR A 256 -17.69 4.59 17.72
CA THR A 256 -16.84 5.46 18.55
C THR A 256 -15.42 4.88 18.58
N VAL A 257 -14.47 5.62 19.15
CA VAL A 257 -13.11 5.08 19.34
C VAL A 257 -13.15 3.86 20.26
N GLU A 258 -14.05 3.84 21.24
CA GLU A 258 -14.26 2.73 22.16
C GLU A 258 -14.75 1.46 21.44
N ASP A 259 -15.52 1.59 20.35
CA ASP A 259 -16.01 0.47 19.55
C ASP A 259 -14.89 -0.18 18.71
N CYS A 260 -13.80 0.56 18.49
CA CYS A 260 -12.62 0.09 17.78
C CYS A 260 -11.62 -0.66 18.69
N ILE A 261 -11.87 -0.78 20.00
CA ILE A 261 -10.99 -1.46 20.95
C ILE A 261 -11.23 -2.97 20.90
N ALA A 262 -10.18 -3.75 20.60
CA ALA A 262 -10.22 -5.19 20.65
C ALA A 262 -10.08 -5.68 22.11
N GLU A 263 -11.13 -6.35 22.64
CA GLU A 263 -11.14 -6.82 24.04
C GLU A 263 -10.18 -7.99 24.33
N ASP A 264 -9.79 -8.80 23.32
CA ASP A 264 -8.91 -9.98 23.51
C ASP A 264 -8.01 -10.18 22.28
N SER A 265 -6.87 -9.47 22.24
CA SER A 265 -5.91 -9.63 21.15
C SER A 265 -5.09 -10.93 21.30
N THR A 266 -5.18 -11.82 20.30
CA THR A 266 -4.26 -12.95 20.12
C THR A 266 -3.05 -12.57 19.27
N SER A 267 -2.82 -11.29 19.08
CA SER A 267 -1.81 -10.73 18.18
C SER A 267 -0.48 -10.56 18.90
N THR A 268 0.59 -11.00 18.26
CA THR A 268 1.94 -10.98 18.82
C THR A 268 2.87 -10.14 17.95
N CYS A 269 3.74 -9.37 18.59
CA CYS A 269 4.71 -8.49 17.96
C CYS A 269 6.08 -9.19 17.91
N TRP A 270 6.74 -9.14 16.74
CA TRP A 270 8.03 -9.74 16.46
C TRP A 270 8.99 -8.72 15.87
N ILE A 271 10.21 -8.66 16.38
CA ILE A 271 11.24 -7.75 15.92
C ILE A 271 12.42 -8.52 15.32
N TRP A 272 13.07 -7.92 14.33
CA TRP A 272 14.31 -8.44 13.78
C TRP A 272 15.46 -8.19 14.76
N LYS A 273 16.13 -9.27 15.15
CA LYS A 273 17.29 -9.21 16.03
C LYS A 273 18.13 -10.47 15.86
N ASP A 274 19.47 -10.33 15.85
CA ASP A 274 20.41 -11.45 15.77
C ASP A 274 20.10 -12.39 14.58
N PHE A 275 19.91 -11.81 13.38
CA PHE A 275 19.59 -12.51 12.13
C PHE A 275 18.30 -13.35 12.15
N GLY A 276 17.26 -12.87 12.81
CA GLY A 276 15.96 -13.53 12.78
C GLY A 276 14.90 -12.80 13.59
N LEU A 277 13.65 -13.25 13.46
CA LEU A 277 12.51 -12.71 14.19
C LEU A 277 12.53 -13.20 15.65
N LYS A 278 12.38 -12.26 16.58
CA LYS A 278 12.28 -12.52 18.03
C LYS A 278 10.96 -11.98 18.54
N TYR A 279 10.30 -12.77 19.38
CA TYR A 279 9.09 -12.34 20.07
C TYR A 279 9.37 -11.11 20.95
N ALA A 280 8.56 -10.08 20.80
CA ALA A 280 8.70 -8.80 21.51
C ALA A 280 7.53 -8.50 22.47
N GLY A 281 6.55 -9.38 22.55
CA GLY A 281 5.37 -9.24 23.39
C GLY A 281 4.06 -9.25 22.61
N GLU A 282 2.97 -8.89 23.27
CA GLU A 282 1.67 -8.72 22.66
C GLU A 282 1.63 -7.38 21.92
N SER A 283 0.95 -7.35 20.78
CA SER A 283 0.64 -6.12 20.06
C SER A 283 -0.38 -5.31 20.85
N LYS A 284 -0.31 -3.99 20.73
CA LYS A 284 -1.21 -3.06 21.43
C LYS A 284 -1.81 -2.08 20.44
N GLU A 285 -3.02 -1.65 20.77
CA GLU A 285 -3.70 -0.58 20.09
C GLU A 285 -2.86 0.71 20.04
N GLN A 286 -3.02 1.46 18.96
CA GLN A 286 -2.35 2.72 18.68
C GLN A 286 -3.39 3.71 18.14
N GLN A 287 -3.25 4.97 18.50
CA GLN A 287 -4.19 6.01 18.11
C GLN A 287 -3.47 7.27 17.67
N ALA A 288 -4.00 7.95 16.66
CA ALA A 288 -3.55 9.25 16.17
C ALA A 288 -4.75 10.19 15.95
N GLN A 289 -4.69 11.39 16.56
CA GLN A 289 -5.64 12.46 16.32
C GLN A 289 -5.18 13.28 15.10
N VAL A 290 -6.04 13.40 14.09
CA VAL A 290 -5.79 14.14 12.85
C VAL A 290 -6.64 15.40 12.80
N VAL A 291 -6.02 16.52 12.47
CA VAL A 291 -6.67 17.81 12.20
C VAL A 291 -6.15 18.35 10.88
N CYS A 292 -7.04 18.64 9.93
CA CYS A 292 -6.67 19.24 8.65
C CYS A 292 -7.41 20.57 8.47
N ALA A 293 -6.69 21.60 8.06
CA ALA A 293 -7.21 22.93 7.77
C ALA A 293 -7.16 23.24 6.26
N GLY A 294 -7.97 24.18 5.82
CA GLY A 294 -8.10 24.60 4.44
C GLY A 294 -6.97 25.52 3.96
N ASP A 295 -7.33 26.49 3.12
CA ASP A 295 -6.39 27.33 2.39
C ASP A 295 -5.75 28.41 3.28
N ASN A 296 -4.42 28.33 3.43
CA ASN A 296 -3.61 29.39 4.03
C ASN A 296 -3.18 30.38 2.93
N LEU A 297 -4.10 31.29 2.56
CA LEU A 297 -3.97 32.22 1.44
C LEU A 297 -3.59 33.64 1.93
N ILE A 298 -2.30 33.90 1.97
CA ILE A 298 -1.75 35.12 2.58
C ILE A 298 -1.74 36.31 1.62
N HIS A 299 -2.71 37.19 1.79
CA HIS A 299 -2.81 38.45 1.04
C HIS A 299 -1.93 39.56 1.64
N LEU A 300 -1.52 40.53 0.79
CA LEU A 300 -0.72 41.67 1.24
C LEU A 300 -1.38 42.51 2.34
N SER A 301 -2.70 42.60 2.36
CA SER A 301 -3.45 43.32 3.40
C SER A 301 -3.27 42.70 4.78
N LEU A 302 -3.23 41.35 4.87
CA LEU A 302 -2.98 40.62 6.10
C LEU A 302 -1.54 40.88 6.61
N LEU A 303 -0.55 40.77 5.72
CA LEU A 303 0.84 41.07 6.07
C LEU A 303 0.99 42.51 6.55
N ALA A 304 0.37 43.48 5.86
CA ALA A 304 0.44 44.88 6.22
C ALA A 304 -0.23 45.19 7.58
N ALA A 305 -1.32 44.49 7.91
CA ALA A 305 -2.01 44.63 9.20
C ALA A 305 -1.11 44.17 10.36
N GLU A 306 -0.50 42.97 10.25
CA GLU A 306 0.39 42.44 11.29
C GLU A 306 1.69 43.25 11.42
N GLN A 307 2.29 43.67 10.31
CA GLN A 307 3.45 44.58 10.35
C GLN A 307 3.12 45.93 10.93
N LYS A 308 1.86 46.41 10.84
CA LYS A 308 1.42 47.62 11.54
C LYS A 308 1.38 47.36 13.03
N LYS A 309 0.79 46.26 13.51
CA LYS A 309 0.79 45.88 14.94
C LYS A 309 2.23 45.82 15.48
N GLN A 310 3.16 45.28 14.71
CA GLN A 310 4.58 45.26 15.08
C GLN A 310 5.18 46.67 15.23
N ARG A 311 4.91 47.57 14.28
CA ARG A 311 5.38 48.95 14.36
C ARG A 311 4.76 49.72 15.55
N ASP A 312 3.51 49.41 15.88
CA ASP A 312 2.78 50.01 17.01
C ASP A 312 3.19 49.39 18.37
N GLY A 313 4.06 48.34 18.35
CA GLY A 313 4.59 47.66 19.55
C GLY A 313 3.63 46.67 20.19
N GLU A 314 2.57 46.26 19.49
CA GLU A 314 1.59 45.28 19.95
C GLU A 314 2.09 43.84 19.83
N VAL A 315 2.94 43.57 18.83
CA VAL A 315 3.59 42.27 18.59
C VAL A 315 5.09 42.46 18.38
N THR A 316 5.86 41.44 18.69
CA THR A 316 7.32 41.39 18.47
C THR A 316 7.65 40.73 17.12
N ALA A 317 8.94 40.74 16.73
CA ALA A 317 9.36 39.97 15.58
C ALA A 317 9.22 38.45 15.78
N GLU A 318 9.31 38.01 17.05
CA GLU A 318 9.26 36.56 17.38
C GLU A 318 7.85 35.97 17.29
N ASN A 319 6.79 36.79 17.50
CA ASN A 319 5.40 36.36 17.40
C ASN A 319 4.62 37.08 16.29
N LEU A 320 5.34 37.61 15.31
CA LEU A 320 4.74 38.19 14.12
C LEU A 320 3.94 37.10 13.36
N TYR A 321 2.73 37.42 12.95
CA TYR A 321 1.76 36.54 12.28
C TYR A 321 1.13 35.44 13.15
N ASP A 322 1.48 35.31 14.42
CA ASP A 322 0.90 34.29 15.30
C ASP A 322 -0.63 34.41 15.42
N SER A 323 -1.13 35.66 15.42
CA SER A 323 -2.56 35.94 15.54
C SER A 323 -3.41 35.37 14.39
N PHE A 324 -2.81 34.99 13.29
CA PHE A 324 -3.51 34.30 12.18
C PHE A 324 -4.09 32.97 12.62
N TYR A 325 -3.47 32.30 13.58
CA TYR A 325 -3.81 30.93 13.97
C TYR A 325 -4.39 30.82 15.40
N ASP A 326 -4.66 31.95 16.07
CA ASP A 326 -5.10 31.95 17.49
C ASP A 326 -6.39 31.14 17.69
N SER A 327 -7.34 31.21 16.74
CA SER A 327 -8.62 30.49 16.83
C SER A 327 -8.52 28.98 16.74
N VAL A 328 -7.44 28.45 16.15
CA VAL A 328 -7.26 27.01 15.89
C VAL A 328 -6.07 26.41 16.64
N ARG A 329 -5.21 27.24 17.24
CA ARG A 329 -3.95 26.85 17.88
C ARG A 329 -4.09 25.70 18.86
N ASP A 330 -5.05 25.77 19.76
CA ASP A 330 -5.23 24.75 20.80
C ASP A 330 -5.53 23.36 20.18
N LYS A 331 -6.30 23.33 19.10
CA LYS A 331 -6.62 22.09 18.38
C LYS A 331 -5.40 21.53 17.65
N LEU A 332 -4.66 22.40 16.95
CA LEU A 332 -3.47 22.00 16.21
C LEU A 332 -2.38 21.45 17.13
N GLN A 333 -2.17 22.09 18.29
CA GLN A 333 -1.16 21.66 19.27
C GLN A 333 -1.54 20.36 19.99
N ASN A 334 -2.83 20.02 20.04
CA ASN A 334 -3.31 18.76 20.61
C ASN A 334 -3.43 17.63 19.58
N ALA A 335 -3.28 17.93 18.29
CA ALA A 335 -3.30 16.93 17.23
C ALA A 335 -1.94 16.22 17.11
N ASP A 336 -1.97 14.91 16.81
CA ASP A 336 -0.76 14.17 16.47
C ASP A 336 -0.33 14.45 15.00
N LEU A 337 -1.32 14.70 14.13
CA LEU A 337 -1.14 15.16 12.74
C LEU A 337 -1.96 16.42 12.52
N ALA A 338 -1.31 17.53 12.25
CA ALA A 338 -1.92 18.81 11.90
C ALA A 338 -1.48 19.24 10.50
N ALA A 339 -2.41 19.24 9.53
CA ALA A 339 -2.14 19.53 8.13
C ALA A 339 -2.81 20.82 7.64
N VAL A 340 -2.19 21.51 6.67
CA VAL A 340 -2.75 22.74 6.06
C VAL A 340 -2.29 22.88 4.60
N ASN A 341 -3.15 23.40 3.73
CA ASN A 341 -2.74 23.83 2.40
C ASN A 341 -2.07 25.20 2.48
N GLN A 342 -0.76 25.23 2.27
CA GLN A 342 -0.02 26.48 2.07
C GLN A 342 -0.19 26.92 0.63
N GLU A 343 -1.21 27.77 0.38
CA GLU A 343 -1.53 28.18 -0.99
C GLU A 343 -0.60 29.27 -1.53
N THR A 344 0.11 29.99 -0.67
CA THR A 344 1.05 31.03 -1.09
C THR A 344 2.49 30.63 -0.86
N ILE A 345 3.28 30.64 -1.94
CA ILE A 345 4.68 30.20 -1.96
C ILE A 345 5.61 31.18 -1.21
N PHE A 346 6.64 30.69 -0.54
CA PHE A 346 7.57 31.52 0.23
C PHE A 346 8.63 32.21 -0.62
N VAL A 347 9.03 33.40 -0.13
CA VAL A 347 10.14 34.19 -0.66
C VAL A 347 10.98 34.77 0.48
N THR A 348 12.30 34.83 0.29
CA THR A 348 13.24 35.48 1.23
C THR A 348 13.67 36.88 0.75
N ASP A 349 13.54 37.19 -0.55
CA ASP A 349 13.79 38.55 -1.06
C ASP A 349 12.57 39.45 -0.82
N PRO A 350 12.67 40.51 0.00
CA PRO A 350 11.55 41.42 0.27
C PRO A 350 10.95 42.08 -0.99
N LYS A 351 11.70 42.15 -2.11
CA LYS A 351 11.19 42.65 -3.38
C LYS A 351 10.26 41.72 -4.10
N ARG A 352 10.24 40.45 -3.71
CA ARG A 352 9.37 39.39 -4.25
C ARG A 352 8.10 39.20 -3.42
N VAL A 353 8.00 39.85 -2.24
CA VAL A 353 6.76 39.82 -1.46
C VAL A 353 5.66 40.46 -2.30
N SER A 354 4.63 39.70 -2.62
CA SER A 354 3.56 40.08 -3.54
C SER A 354 2.24 39.40 -3.21
N GLY A 355 1.14 39.98 -3.65
CA GLY A 355 -0.19 39.41 -3.56
C GLY A 355 -0.72 38.96 -4.92
N TYR A 356 -2.06 38.78 -4.98
CA TYR A 356 -2.73 38.41 -6.22
C TYR A 356 -2.27 39.26 -7.42
N PRO A 357 -2.06 38.70 -8.63
CA PRO A 357 -2.33 37.31 -9.01
C PRO A 357 -1.14 36.35 -8.83
N ARG A 358 0.02 36.80 -8.38
CA ARG A 358 1.21 35.97 -8.13
C ARG A 358 1.74 36.24 -6.74
N PHE A 359 1.49 35.30 -5.87
CA PHE A 359 1.85 35.46 -4.46
C PHE A 359 3.35 35.23 -4.20
N GLY A 360 3.84 35.92 -3.20
CA GLY A 360 5.15 35.72 -2.60
C GLY A 360 5.06 36.09 -1.14
N THR A 361 5.09 35.12 -0.26
CA THR A 361 4.86 35.25 1.18
C THR A 361 6.18 35.20 1.93
N PRO A 362 6.47 36.08 2.90
CA PRO A 362 7.69 36.01 3.69
C PRO A 362 7.71 34.75 4.57
N THR A 363 8.90 34.16 4.77
CA THR A 363 9.08 32.91 5.53
C THR A 363 8.67 32.99 6.99
N GLU A 364 8.60 34.20 7.55
CA GLU A 364 8.13 34.45 8.94
C GLU A 364 6.69 33.99 9.16
N VAL A 365 5.87 33.89 8.11
CA VAL A 365 4.55 33.26 8.16
C VAL A 365 4.69 31.77 8.43
N GLY A 366 5.68 31.11 7.82
CA GLY A 366 6.00 29.71 8.08
C GLY A 366 6.44 29.46 9.53
N ASP A 367 7.20 30.39 10.13
CA ASP A 367 7.54 30.32 11.54
C ASP A 367 6.28 30.39 12.45
N ALA A 368 5.30 31.19 12.06
CA ALA A 368 4.02 31.25 12.77
C ALA A 368 3.18 29.97 12.58
N MET A 369 3.20 29.36 11.39
CA MET A 369 2.55 28.06 11.12
C MET A 369 3.17 26.95 11.98
N GLU A 370 4.50 26.89 12.09
CA GLU A 370 5.20 25.96 12.99
C GLU A 370 4.76 26.15 14.45
N ARG A 371 4.78 27.39 14.94
CA ARG A 371 4.36 27.71 16.32
C ARG A 371 2.87 27.41 16.59
N ALA A 372 2.04 27.48 15.55
CA ALA A 372 0.63 27.08 15.64
C ALA A 372 0.46 25.58 15.83
N GLY A 373 1.40 24.76 15.36
CA GLY A 373 1.40 23.31 15.55
C GLY A 373 1.28 22.50 14.26
N PHE A 374 1.29 23.13 13.09
CA PHE A 374 1.28 22.39 11.82
C PHE A 374 2.56 21.55 11.64
N ASN A 375 2.39 20.28 11.29
CA ASN A 375 3.49 19.33 11.08
C ASN A 375 3.42 18.60 9.73
N LEU A 376 2.40 18.89 8.90
CA LEU A 376 2.30 18.48 7.52
C LEU A 376 1.79 19.64 6.64
N ILE A 377 2.53 19.99 5.60
CA ILE A 377 2.19 21.08 4.67
C ILE A 377 1.84 20.51 3.31
N THR A 378 0.71 20.93 2.73
CA THR A 378 0.38 20.57 1.34
C THR A 378 0.70 21.74 0.42
N LEU A 379 1.42 21.48 -0.65
CA LEU A 379 1.98 22.48 -1.54
C LEU A 379 1.51 22.34 -3.00
N ALA A 380 0.80 21.27 -3.34
CA ALA A 380 0.18 21.11 -4.65
C ALA A 380 -1.07 21.97 -4.74
N ASN A 381 -0.92 23.19 -5.26
CA ASN A 381 -2.02 24.11 -5.50
C ASN A 381 -1.75 24.97 -6.74
N ASN A 382 -2.73 25.78 -7.13
CA ASN A 382 -2.66 26.62 -8.34
C ASN A 382 -1.62 27.75 -8.24
N HIS A 383 -1.16 28.12 -7.04
CA HIS A 383 -0.16 29.14 -6.75
C HIS A 383 1.25 28.59 -6.48
N ALA A 384 1.45 27.26 -6.55
CA ALA A 384 2.73 26.62 -6.28
C ALA A 384 3.88 27.14 -7.15
N LEU A 385 3.61 27.56 -8.40
CA LEU A 385 4.61 28.08 -9.33
C LEU A 385 4.63 29.62 -9.47
N ASP A 386 3.95 30.38 -8.62
CA ASP A 386 3.87 31.84 -8.71
C ASP A 386 5.23 32.56 -8.73
N GLN A 387 6.20 32.01 -8.01
CA GLN A 387 7.60 32.48 -7.97
C GLN A 387 8.56 31.54 -8.73
N GLY A 388 8.01 30.61 -9.53
CA GLY A 388 8.76 29.61 -10.29
C GLY A 388 9.65 28.74 -9.37
N ILE A 389 10.75 28.24 -9.94
CA ILE A 389 11.69 27.36 -9.23
C ILE A 389 12.29 28.02 -7.96
N TYR A 390 12.41 29.36 -7.96
CA TYR A 390 12.88 30.09 -6.78
C TYR A 390 11.92 29.93 -5.60
N GLY A 391 10.62 30.06 -5.85
CA GLY A 391 9.61 29.88 -4.79
C GLY A 391 9.59 28.45 -4.26
N ILE A 392 9.61 27.45 -5.14
CA ILE A 392 9.69 26.04 -4.76
C ILE A 392 10.91 25.79 -3.88
N ASN A 393 12.11 26.18 -4.33
CA ASN A 393 13.34 25.97 -3.55
C ASN A 393 13.31 26.68 -2.20
N THR A 394 12.83 27.93 -2.16
CA THR A 394 12.73 28.65 -0.90
C THR A 394 11.79 27.97 0.08
N THR A 395 10.63 27.52 -0.40
CA THR A 395 9.60 26.89 0.44
C THR A 395 10.04 25.50 0.92
N THR A 396 10.56 24.67 0.03
CA THR A 396 10.98 23.31 0.39
C THR A 396 12.20 23.35 1.33
N ALA A 397 13.19 24.21 1.06
CA ALA A 397 14.36 24.38 1.94
C ALA A 397 13.96 24.90 3.33
N PHE A 398 12.98 25.82 3.41
CA PHE A 398 12.46 26.29 4.69
C PHE A 398 11.84 25.14 5.52
N TRP A 399 10.97 24.32 4.91
CA TRP A 399 10.34 23.22 5.62
C TRP A 399 11.34 22.09 5.95
N ASP A 400 12.31 21.83 5.08
CA ASP A 400 13.40 20.88 5.35
C ASP A 400 14.24 21.33 6.56
N GLU A 401 14.57 22.63 6.67
CA GLU A 401 15.29 23.19 7.82
C GLU A 401 14.49 23.04 9.12
N LYS A 402 13.17 23.21 9.07
CA LYS A 402 12.25 23.02 10.21
C LYS A 402 12.00 21.55 10.55
N GLY A 403 12.35 20.62 9.68
CA GLY A 403 12.03 19.20 9.81
C GLY A 403 10.53 18.91 9.71
N ILE A 404 9.76 19.81 9.07
CA ILE A 404 8.33 19.67 8.84
C ILE A 404 8.11 19.02 7.47
N SER A 405 7.26 17.99 7.44
CA SER A 405 6.95 17.26 6.22
C SER A 405 6.07 18.08 5.27
N TYR A 406 6.29 17.94 3.97
CA TYR A 406 5.44 18.52 2.94
C TYR A 406 5.16 17.52 1.82
N VAL A 407 4.06 17.73 1.07
CA VAL A 407 3.61 16.89 -0.05
C VAL A 407 3.10 17.73 -1.21
N GLY A 408 3.07 17.12 -2.39
CA GLY A 408 2.50 17.71 -3.61
C GLY A 408 3.49 18.51 -4.45
N VAL A 409 4.67 18.80 -3.91
CA VAL A 409 5.83 19.30 -4.66
C VAL A 409 7.08 18.52 -4.27
N GLN A 410 8.05 18.49 -5.16
CA GLN A 410 9.38 17.95 -4.86
C GLN A 410 10.39 19.06 -4.67
N SER A 411 11.37 18.84 -3.78
CA SER A 411 12.55 19.69 -3.72
C SER A 411 13.39 19.52 -5.00
N VAL A 412 13.88 20.62 -5.57
CA VAL A 412 14.76 20.56 -6.75
C VAL A 412 16.06 19.82 -6.44
N GLU A 413 16.54 19.89 -5.20
CA GLU A 413 17.77 19.22 -4.78
C GLU A 413 17.65 17.70 -4.77
N SER A 414 16.47 17.17 -4.39
CA SER A 414 16.18 15.75 -4.32
C SER A 414 15.18 15.28 -5.38
N TYR A 415 15.03 16.06 -6.47
CA TYR A 415 14.05 15.76 -7.51
C TYR A 415 14.29 14.40 -8.17
N SER A 416 13.20 13.67 -8.37
CA SER A 416 13.17 12.41 -9.11
C SER A 416 11.93 12.34 -9.99
N GLU A 417 12.08 11.84 -11.21
CA GLU A 417 10.93 11.57 -12.10
C GLU A 417 10.13 10.33 -11.67
N ALA A 418 10.70 9.46 -10.82
CA ALA A 418 10.01 8.29 -10.31
C ALA A 418 8.75 8.69 -9.54
N PRO A 419 7.58 8.13 -9.88
CA PRO A 419 6.31 8.49 -9.22
C PRO A 419 6.36 8.32 -7.70
N GLU A 420 7.06 7.30 -7.23
CA GLU A 420 7.19 6.92 -5.83
C GLU A 420 7.89 8.02 -4.98
N ALA A 421 8.74 8.85 -5.60
CA ALA A 421 9.45 9.93 -4.92
C ALA A 421 8.52 11.01 -4.34
N ALA A 422 7.31 11.16 -4.89
CA ALA A 422 6.32 12.12 -4.43
C ALA A 422 5.50 11.62 -3.23
N VAL A 423 5.63 10.35 -2.84
CA VAL A 423 4.91 9.77 -1.70
C VAL A 423 5.69 10.04 -0.42
N LYS A 424 5.06 10.71 0.55
CA LYS A 424 5.66 11.00 1.86
C LYS A 424 5.13 10.03 2.90
N PHE A 425 6.03 9.45 3.68
CA PHE A 425 5.66 8.58 4.81
C PHE A 425 5.97 9.24 6.15
N MET A 426 5.05 9.07 7.11
CA MET A 426 5.28 9.44 8.51
C MET A 426 4.78 8.31 9.43
N GLU A 427 5.54 7.98 10.47
CA GLU A 427 5.05 7.12 11.55
C GLU A 427 4.60 7.98 12.73
N ILE A 428 3.30 7.97 13.00
CA ILE A 428 2.66 8.75 14.06
C ILE A 428 2.06 7.78 15.08
N ASN A 429 2.54 7.80 16.30
CA ASN A 429 2.11 6.90 17.38
C ASN A 429 2.15 5.41 17.02
N GLY A 430 2.99 5.02 16.03
CA GLY A 430 3.12 3.64 15.57
C GLY A 430 2.18 3.26 14.42
N ILE A 431 1.40 4.20 13.92
CA ILE A 431 0.61 4.08 12.70
C ILE A 431 1.42 4.71 11.58
N ARG A 432 1.63 3.97 10.50
CA ARG A 432 2.36 4.47 9.33
C ARG A 432 1.39 5.07 8.31
N PHE A 433 1.49 6.37 8.14
CA PHE A 433 0.74 7.12 7.14
C PHE A 433 1.54 7.28 5.86
N ALA A 434 0.85 7.27 4.72
CA ALA A 434 1.34 7.75 3.44
C ALA A 434 0.52 8.96 2.99
N PHE A 435 1.19 9.98 2.49
CA PHE A 435 0.58 11.21 2.02
C PHE A 435 0.98 11.48 0.58
N VAL A 436 0.00 11.90 -0.23
CA VAL A 436 0.22 12.38 -1.60
C VAL A 436 -0.60 13.65 -1.80
N GLY A 437 -0.06 14.61 -2.54
CA GLY A 437 -0.75 15.88 -2.84
C GLY A 437 -0.93 16.06 -4.33
N TYR A 438 -2.10 16.55 -4.78
CA TYR A 438 -2.37 16.84 -6.19
C TYR A 438 -3.05 18.19 -6.38
N THR A 439 -2.82 18.84 -7.50
CA THR A 439 -3.57 20.03 -7.91
C THR A 439 -4.18 19.86 -9.31
N TYR A 440 -5.30 20.52 -9.56
CA TYR A 440 -5.89 20.58 -10.90
C TYR A 440 -5.00 21.34 -11.92
N GLY A 441 -4.11 22.20 -11.43
CA GLY A 441 -3.26 23.00 -12.30
C GLY A 441 -2.43 24.05 -11.54
N THR A 442 -1.70 24.88 -12.29
CA THR A 442 -0.78 25.90 -11.79
C THR A 442 -1.04 27.27 -12.42
N ASN A 443 -2.33 27.65 -12.56
CA ASN A 443 -2.75 28.94 -13.18
C ASN A 443 -2.10 29.21 -14.55
N GLY A 444 -1.90 28.15 -15.35
CA GLY A 444 -1.25 28.22 -16.66
C GLY A 444 0.26 28.42 -16.62
N MET A 445 0.87 28.39 -15.44
CA MET A 445 2.34 28.40 -15.31
C MET A 445 2.88 27.02 -15.70
N PRO A 446 3.81 26.94 -16.68
CA PRO A 446 4.40 25.67 -17.08
C PRO A 446 5.34 25.14 -16.02
N GLU A 447 5.51 23.81 -15.98
CA GLU A 447 6.59 23.19 -15.21
C GLU A 447 7.95 23.76 -15.66
N PRO A 448 8.89 23.98 -14.74
CA PRO A 448 10.24 24.37 -15.08
C PRO A 448 10.92 23.33 -15.97
N GLU A 449 11.73 23.79 -16.93
CA GLU A 449 12.48 22.90 -17.82
C GLU A 449 13.38 21.94 -17.03
N GLY A 450 13.28 20.64 -17.33
CA GLY A 450 14.01 19.58 -16.63
C GLY A 450 13.32 19.03 -15.36
N TYR A 451 12.12 19.52 -15.00
CA TYR A 451 11.39 19.12 -13.81
C TYR A 451 9.88 18.89 -14.11
N PRO A 452 9.54 17.91 -14.96
CA PRO A 452 8.18 17.76 -15.50
C PRO A 452 7.10 17.44 -14.45
N HIS A 453 7.48 16.98 -13.27
CA HIS A 453 6.57 16.65 -12.16
C HIS A 453 7.02 17.31 -10.86
N LEU A 454 7.52 18.55 -10.95
CA LEU A 454 7.90 19.31 -9.77
C LEU A 454 6.70 19.59 -8.87
N VAL A 455 5.54 19.81 -9.48
CA VAL A 455 4.22 19.90 -8.83
C VAL A 455 3.36 18.74 -9.31
N GLU A 456 2.88 17.93 -8.39
CA GLU A 456 2.03 16.80 -8.72
C GLU A 456 0.62 17.27 -9.12
N LYS A 457 0.12 16.77 -10.27
CA LYS A 457 -1.14 17.22 -10.87
C LYS A 457 -2.10 16.08 -11.09
N LEU A 458 -3.39 16.40 -11.02
CA LEU A 458 -4.44 15.54 -11.54
C LEU A 458 -4.28 15.38 -13.07
N GLY A 459 -4.73 14.25 -13.64
CA GLY A 459 -4.76 13.99 -15.08
C GLY A 459 -3.77 12.96 -15.59
N ASP A 460 -2.69 12.70 -14.87
CA ASP A 460 -1.78 11.57 -15.14
C ASP A 460 -2.16 10.38 -14.26
N GLU A 461 -3.23 9.68 -14.65
CA GLU A 461 -3.76 8.57 -13.84
C GLU A 461 -2.80 7.39 -13.71
N GLU A 462 -1.93 7.15 -14.69
CA GLU A 462 -0.93 6.10 -14.60
C GLU A 462 0.10 6.41 -13.50
N ARG A 463 0.59 7.65 -13.47
CA ARG A 463 1.49 8.13 -12.42
C ARG A 463 0.81 8.11 -11.04
N MET A 464 -0.44 8.60 -10.96
CA MET A 464 -1.24 8.59 -9.73
C MET A 464 -1.46 7.17 -9.23
N HIS A 465 -1.83 6.23 -10.11
CA HIS A 465 -1.99 4.81 -9.77
C HIS A 465 -0.71 4.22 -9.17
N ARG A 466 0.44 4.48 -9.78
CA ARG A 466 1.73 4.01 -9.24
C ARG A 466 2.04 4.58 -7.87
N GLN A 467 1.82 5.88 -7.65
CA GLN A 467 2.01 6.53 -6.36
C GLN A 467 1.11 5.92 -5.27
N LEU A 468 -0.17 5.75 -5.56
CA LEU A 468 -1.15 5.25 -4.60
C LEU A 468 -0.96 3.75 -4.31
N SER A 469 -0.65 2.94 -5.32
CA SER A 469 -0.29 1.54 -5.14
C SER A 469 0.98 1.38 -4.28
N TYR A 470 2.00 2.22 -4.53
CA TYR A 470 3.22 2.25 -3.72
C TYR A 470 2.91 2.66 -2.26
N ALA A 471 2.12 3.70 -2.07
CA ALA A 471 1.67 4.17 -0.75
C ALA A 471 0.93 3.07 0.02
N LYS A 472 -0.09 2.46 -0.61
CA LYS A 472 -0.94 1.43 0.00
C LYS A 472 -0.17 0.20 0.43
N SER A 473 0.83 -0.23 -0.35
CA SER A 473 1.63 -1.41 0.00
C SER A 473 2.55 -1.17 1.21
N ARG A 474 2.81 0.09 1.59
CA ARG A 474 3.81 0.48 2.60
C ARG A 474 3.26 1.19 3.82
N ALA A 475 2.01 1.65 3.77
CA ALA A 475 1.37 2.38 4.86
C ALA A 475 0.19 1.60 5.44
N ASP A 476 -0.19 1.99 6.64
CA ASP A 476 -1.41 1.55 7.29
C ASP A 476 -2.61 2.39 6.80
N VAL A 477 -2.35 3.69 6.54
CA VAL A 477 -3.34 4.68 6.12
C VAL A 477 -2.79 5.49 4.95
N VAL A 478 -3.56 5.65 3.89
CA VAL A 478 -3.23 6.49 2.72
C VAL A 478 -4.15 7.71 2.70
N MET A 479 -3.57 8.90 2.79
CA MET A 479 -4.29 10.17 2.70
C MET A 479 -3.89 10.95 1.45
N VAL A 480 -4.88 11.44 0.72
CA VAL A 480 -4.70 12.31 -0.43
C VAL A 480 -5.12 13.73 -0.07
N PHE A 481 -4.25 14.70 -0.33
CA PHE A 481 -4.56 16.13 -0.28
C PHE A 481 -4.73 16.63 -1.70
N VAL A 482 -5.87 17.24 -2.01
CA VAL A 482 -6.17 17.60 -3.38
C VAL A 482 -6.72 19.03 -3.48
N HIS A 483 -6.15 19.81 -4.39
CA HIS A 483 -6.55 21.17 -4.69
C HIS A 483 -7.34 21.16 -6.01
N TRP A 484 -8.67 21.17 -5.92
CA TRP A 484 -9.59 20.86 -7.00
C TRP A 484 -10.92 21.62 -6.94
N GLY A 485 -11.77 21.43 -7.94
CA GLY A 485 -13.11 22.01 -7.98
C GLY A 485 -13.14 23.42 -8.57
N THR A 486 -14.25 24.09 -8.39
CA THR A 486 -14.50 25.44 -8.95
C THR A 486 -14.51 26.48 -7.83
N GLU A 487 -13.75 27.60 -8.00
CA GLU A 487 -13.70 28.68 -7.01
C GLU A 487 -15.09 29.23 -6.70
N TYR A 488 -15.39 29.34 -5.40
CA TYR A 488 -16.60 29.95 -4.84
C TYR A 488 -17.89 29.15 -5.04
N GLU A 489 -17.81 27.93 -5.53
CA GLU A 489 -18.97 27.03 -5.65
C GLU A 489 -19.08 26.14 -4.42
N THR A 490 -20.25 26.12 -3.77
CA THR A 490 -20.54 25.28 -2.58
C THR A 490 -20.91 23.85 -2.95
N GLU A 491 -21.40 23.64 -4.17
CA GLU A 491 -21.68 22.31 -4.71
C GLU A 491 -20.42 21.72 -5.36
N ILE A 492 -20.29 20.42 -5.29
CA ILE A 492 -19.19 19.70 -5.95
C ILE A 492 -19.39 19.67 -7.46
N ASP A 493 -18.29 19.65 -8.21
CA ASP A 493 -18.32 19.56 -9.68
C ASP A 493 -17.96 18.15 -10.19
N ASP A 494 -18.14 17.96 -11.51
CA ASP A 494 -17.89 16.68 -12.19
C ASP A 494 -16.42 16.20 -12.02
N GLN A 495 -15.44 17.10 -11.90
CA GLN A 495 -14.05 16.76 -11.68
C GLN A 495 -13.84 16.17 -10.28
N GLN A 496 -14.45 16.77 -9.27
CA GLN A 496 -14.40 16.30 -7.90
C GLN A 496 -15.04 14.91 -7.76
N GLU A 497 -16.20 14.69 -8.40
CA GLU A 497 -16.86 13.38 -8.42
C GLU A 497 -15.99 12.31 -9.10
N TYR A 498 -15.40 12.65 -10.25
CA TYR A 498 -14.56 11.73 -11.02
C TYR A 498 -13.33 11.28 -10.23
N TYR A 499 -12.59 12.21 -9.62
CA TYR A 499 -11.39 11.88 -8.86
C TYR A 499 -11.69 11.27 -7.49
N ARG A 500 -12.82 11.60 -6.85
CA ARG A 500 -13.32 10.85 -5.70
C ARG A 500 -13.43 9.36 -6.03
N ASP A 501 -14.09 9.01 -7.13
CA ASP A 501 -14.26 7.63 -7.55
C ASP A 501 -12.95 6.96 -7.96
N PHE A 502 -12.02 7.73 -8.53
CA PHE A 502 -10.67 7.26 -8.81
C PHE A 502 -9.93 6.91 -7.51
N PHE A 503 -9.85 7.83 -6.54
CA PHE A 503 -9.18 7.60 -5.27
C PHE A 503 -9.79 6.45 -4.48
N TYR A 504 -11.11 6.31 -4.52
CA TYR A 504 -11.79 5.18 -3.92
C TYR A 504 -11.32 3.83 -4.51
N ARG A 505 -11.29 3.72 -5.83
CA ARG A 505 -10.82 2.50 -6.53
C ARG A 505 -9.36 2.18 -6.25
N GLU A 506 -8.54 3.21 -6.04
CA GLU A 506 -7.13 3.05 -5.66
C GLU A 506 -6.95 2.67 -4.18
N GLY A 507 -8.01 2.67 -3.38
CA GLY A 507 -8.00 2.26 -1.98
C GLY A 507 -7.42 3.30 -1.04
N VAL A 508 -7.64 4.59 -1.33
CA VAL A 508 -7.34 5.72 -0.45
C VAL A 508 -8.28 5.69 0.76
N ASP A 509 -7.77 6.01 1.94
CA ASP A 509 -8.56 5.98 3.19
C ASP A 509 -9.18 7.36 3.50
N ALA A 510 -8.49 8.45 3.16
CA ALA A 510 -9.02 9.80 3.36
C ALA A 510 -8.59 10.77 2.26
N VAL A 511 -9.51 11.62 1.81
CA VAL A 511 -9.27 12.71 0.85
C VAL A 511 -9.60 14.03 1.52
N ILE A 512 -8.65 14.97 1.48
CA ILE A 512 -8.78 16.33 2.03
C ILE A 512 -8.67 17.32 0.89
N GLY A 513 -9.78 17.96 0.56
CA GLY A 513 -9.90 18.90 -0.56
C GLY A 513 -9.78 20.36 -0.15
N THR A 514 -9.25 21.17 -1.06
CA THR A 514 -9.08 22.62 -0.97
C THR A 514 -9.30 23.27 -2.36
N HIS A 515 -9.20 24.57 -2.52
CA HIS A 515 -9.33 25.40 -3.71
C HIS A 515 -10.65 26.17 -3.83
N PRO A 516 -11.86 25.63 -3.60
CA PRO A 516 -13.10 26.42 -3.76
C PRO A 516 -13.18 27.67 -2.88
N HIS A 517 -12.32 27.79 -1.84
CA HIS A 517 -12.31 28.87 -0.84
C HIS A 517 -13.60 28.99 -0.03
N VAL A 518 -14.51 28.06 -0.20
CA VAL A 518 -15.74 27.88 0.55
C VAL A 518 -15.81 26.46 1.08
N VAL A 519 -16.46 26.27 2.22
CA VAL A 519 -16.66 24.95 2.78
C VAL A 519 -17.68 24.20 1.92
N GLN A 520 -17.29 23.00 1.44
CA GLN A 520 -18.18 22.07 0.76
C GLN A 520 -18.52 20.90 1.68
N LYS A 521 -19.42 20.03 1.24
CA LYS A 521 -19.82 18.83 1.97
C LYS A 521 -18.64 17.90 2.29
N TRP A 522 -18.84 17.01 3.23
CA TRP A 522 -18.00 15.83 3.44
C TRP A 522 -18.88 14.58 3.47
N GLU A 523 -18.30 13.45 3.13
CA GLU A 523 -19.02 12.19 3.02
C GLU A 523 -18.11 10.98 3.23
N ILE A 524 -18.74 9.83 3.42
CA ILE A 524 -18.09 8.52 3.43
C ILE A 524 -18.58 7.76 2.20
N VAL A 525 -17.63 7.22 1.44
CA VAL A 525 -17.88 6.45 0.21
C VAL A 525 -17.66 4.98 0.48
N GLU A 526 -18.62 4.13 0.06
CA GLU A 526 -18.62 2.67 0.26
C GLU A 526 -18.53 1.87 -1.05
N ASN A 527 -18.35 0.55 -0.93
CA ASN A 527 -18.13 -0.41 -2.03
C ASN A 527 -19.18 -0.41 -3.14
N ASP A 528 -20.42 -0.04 -2.87
CA ASP A 528 -21.49 0.00 -3.86
C ASP A 528 -21.61 1.37 -4.56
N GLY A 529 -20.68 2.29 -4.29
CA GLY A 529 -20.71 3.67 -4.75
C GLY A 529 -21.69 4.54 -3.97
N THR A 530 -22.31 4.03 -2.92
CA THR A 530 -23.14 4.84 -2.02
C THR A 530 -22.23 5.80 -1.26
N ALA A 531 -22.61 7.08 -1.27
CA ALA A 531 -21.99 8.10 -0.45
C ALA A 531 -23.03 8.65 0.51
N TYR A 532 -22.66 8.88 1.75
CA TYR A 532 -23.56 9.44 2.75
C TYR A 532 -22.87 10.49 3.60
N GLU A 533 -23.61 11.55 3.88
CA GLU A 533 -23.22 12.59 4.82
C GLU A 533 -23.56 12.10 6.24
N ALA A 534 -22.66 12.33 7.17
CA ALA A 534 -22.88 11.97 8.55
C ALA A 534 -22.33 13.03 9.50
N ASP A 535 -23.06 13.32 10.58
CA ASP A 535 -22.68 14.35 11.54
C ASP A 535 -21.49 13.94 12.43
N SER A 536 -21.32 12.66 12.67
CA SER A 536 -20.10 12.08 13.25
C SER A 536 -20.11 10.57 12.99
N VAL A 537 -19.09 10.06 12.31
CA VAL A 537 -19.01 8.64 11.93
C VAL A 537 -17.63 8.10 12.23
N GLY A 538 -17.57 6.85 12.64
CA GLY A 538 -16.38 6.07 12.65
C GLY A 538 -16.66 4.75 11.94
N TRP A 539 -15.65 4.14 11.37
CA TRP A 539 -15.79 2.81 10.77
C TRP A 539 -14.54 1.96 10.98
N LYS A 540 -14.75 0.66 10.97
CA LYS A 540 -13.69 -0.32 10.95
C LYS A 540 -13.40 -0.67 9.48
N ARG A 541 -12.13 -0.68 9.10
CA ARG A 541 -11.72 -1.20 7.80
C ARG A 541 -11.95 -2.70 7.82
N ASP A 542 -12.89 -3.17 7.01
CA ASP A 542 -13.15 -4.58 6.79
C ASP A 542 -12.40 -5.01 5.52
N SER A 543 -11.83 -6.21 5.51
CA SER A 543 -11.19 -6.78 4.32
C SER A 543 -12.17 -6.94 3.14
N GLU A 544 -13.48 -6.97 3.42
CA GLU A 544 -14.53 -7.09 2.41
C GLU A 544 -15.18 -5.75 2.02
N GLN A 545 -15.01 -4.68 2.83
CA GLN A 545 -15.65 -3.38 2.61
C GLN A 545 -14.65 -2.24 2.83
N HIS A 546 -14.15 -1.68 1.73
CA HIS A 546 -13.39 -0.44 1.77
C HIS A 546 -14.32 0.75 1.94
N ARG A 547 -13.96 1.69 2.82
CA ARG A 547 -14.62 2.98 3.02
C ARG A 547 -13.58 4.09 2.92
N MET A 548 -13.96 5.20 2.32
CA MET A 548 -13.10 6.35 2.15
C MET A 548 -13.79 7.61 2.69
N LEU A 549 -13.09 8.34 3.56
CA LEU A 549 -13.52 9.64 4.07
C LEU A 549 -13.15 10.74 3.07
N VAL A 550 -14.09 11.58 2.71
CA VAL A 550 -13.87 12.69 1.75
C VAL A 550 -14.37 14.01 2.33
N TYR A 551 -13.48 14.98 2.47
CA TYR A 551 -13.80 16.39 2.67
C TYR A 551 -13.52 17.11 1.35
N TYR A 552 -14.57 17.58 0.65
CA TYR A 552 -14.41 18.15 -0.69
C TYR A 552 -13.72 19.51 -0.71
N SER A 553 -14.03 20.37 0.25
CA SER A 553 -13.31 21.61 0.47
C SER A 553 -13.43 22.05 1.94
N LEU A 554 -12.30 22.41 2.50
CA LEU A 554 -12.23 22.98 3.84
C LEU A 554 -12.33 24.53 3.83
N GLY A 555 -12.49 25.15 2.65
CA GLY A 555 -12.52 26.59 2.52
C GLY A 555 -11.22 27.28 2.97
N ASN A 556 -11.30 28.53 3.36
CA ASN A 556 -10.13 29.28 3.83
C ASN A 556 -9.85 29.09 5.31
N LEU A 557 -8.61 28.76 5.65
CA LEU A 557 -8.13 28.94 7.02
C LEU A 557 -7.82 30.42 7.27
N ILE A 558 -7.06 31.04 6.36
CA ILE A 558 -6.68 32.45 6.39
C ILE A 558 -6.82 33.05 4.99
N SER A 559 -7.58 34.11 4.87
CA SER A 559 -7.73 34.84 3.61
C SER A 559 -8.17 36.28 3.85
N ALA A 560 -7.95 37.17 2.89
CA ALA A 560 -8.58 38.49 2.86
C ALA A 560 -9.66 38.59 1.77
N GLN A 561 -10.18 37.49 1.29
CA GLN A 561 -11.34 37.47 0.40
C GLN A 561 -12.58 38.02 1.13
N THR A 562 -13.40 38.78 0.42
CA THR A 562 -14.50 39.55 1.04
C THR A 562 -15.88 38.95 0.80
N LYS A 563 -15.99 37.89 0.00
CA LYS A 563 -17.26 37.16 -0.16
C LYS A 563 -17.63 36.51 1.17
N GLU A 564 -18.89 36.56 1.57
CA GLU A 564 -19.37 36.06 2.84
C GLU A 564 -19.06 34.58 3.02
N GLU A 565 -19.27 33.78 1.99
CA GLU A 565 -19.03 32.35 1.97
C GLU A 565 -17.53 31.99 2.15
N CYS A 566 -16.62 32.90 1.75
CA CYS A 566 -15.16 32.71 1.90
C CYS A 566 -14.63 33.07 3.28
N GLN A 567 -15.48 33.63 4.17
CA GLN A 567 -15.08 34.02 5.53
C GLN A 567 -15.30 32.90 6.54
N THR A 568 -15.86 31.78 6.10
CA THR A 568 -16.02 30.58 6.92
C THR A 568 -15.07 29.50 6.37
N GLY A 569 -14.22 29.00 7.21
CA GLY A 569 -13.37 27.84 6.95
C GLY A 569 -13.86 26.59 7.68
N GLY A 570 -13.23 25.46 7.42
CA GLY A 570 -13.50 24.19 8.05
C GLY A 570 -12.22 23.54 8.60
N LEU A 571 -12.37 22.86 9.72
CA LEU A 571 -11.38 21.91 10.23
C LEU A 571 -11.95 20.51 10.07
N ALA A 572 -11.28 19.66 9.31
CA ALA A 572 -11.55 18.24 9.27
C ALA A 572 -10.85 17.58 10.46
N GLU A 573 -11.62 16.98 11.35
CA GLU A 573 -11.09 16.31 12.53
C GLU A 573 -11.54 14.85 12.55
N PHE A 574 -10.59 13.92 12.74
CA PHE A 574 -10.88 12.51 12.90
C PHE A 574 -9.76 11.79 13.67
N THR A 575 -10.08 10.61 14.15
CA THR A 575 -9.13 9.76 14.87
C THR A 575 -8.83 8.52 14.06
N VAL A 576 -7.56 8.18 13.92
CA VAL A 576 -7.12 6.90 13.36
C VAL A 576 -6.74 5.98 14.50
N VAL A 577 -7.33 4.79 14.52
CA VAL A 577 -7.02 3.73 15.48
C VAL A 577 -6.48 2.53 14.73
N LYS A 578 -5.29 2.07 15.10
CA LYS A 578 -4.74 0.81 14.67
C LYS A 578 -4.89 -0.19 15.81
N GLN A 579 -5.74 -1.19 15.61
CA GLN A 579 -5.99 -2.24 16.59
C GLN A 579 -4.72 -3.10 16.82
N ALA A 580 -4.76 -3.90 17.87
CA ALA A 580 -3.64 -4.78 18.20
C ALA A 580 -3.32 -5.79 17.08
N ASP A 581 -4.30 -6.19 16.28
CA ASP A 581 -4.15 -7.07 15.11
C ASP A 581 -3.66 -6.36 13.84
N GLY A 582 -3.51 -5.02 13.89
CA GLY A 582 -3.09 -4.19 12.78
C GLY A 582 -4.24 -3.66 11.93
N GLU A 583 -5.49 -4.00 12.23
CA GLU A 583 -6.65 -3.41 11.55
C GLU A 583 -6.78 -1.92 11.83
N ILE A 584 -7.22 -1.17 10.81
CA ILE A 584 -7.39 0.29 10.90
C ILE A 584 -8.87 0.63 11.04
N CYS A 585 -9.14 1.52 11.99
CA CYS A 585 -10.45 2.17 12.15
C CYS A 585 -10.28 3.67 12.03
N LEU A 586 -11.27 4.34 11.47
CA LEU A 586 -11.42 5.78 11.55
C LEU A 586 -12.62 6.10 12.46
N GLY A 587 -12.43 6.98 13.43
CA GLY A 587 -13.45 7.35 14.38
C GLY A 587 -13.54 8.85 14.60
N LYS A 588 -14.66 9.30 15.15
CA LYS A 588 -14.90 10.70 15.47
C LYS A 588 -14.67 11.66 14.30
N CYS A 589 -15.14 11.26 13.09
CA CYS A 589 -15.03 12.12 11.91
C CYS A 589 -16.06 13.24 11.99
N TYR A 590 -15.64 14.48 11.89
CA TYR A 590 -16.52 15.65 11.79
C TYR A 590 -15.84 16.83 11.10
N LEU A 591 -16.65 17.78 10.67
CA LEU A 591 -16.21 19.04 10.09
C LEU A 591 -16.66 20.17 11.03
N GLU A 592 -15.69 20.85 11.65
CA GLU A 592 -15.97 22.04 12.44
C GLU A 592 -15.78 23.29 11.60
N THR A 593 -16.77 24.18 11.63
CA THR A 593 -16.66 25.49 10.96
C THR A 593 -15.94 26.49 11.86
N ILE A 594 -15.03 27.26 11.26
CA ILE A 594 -14.26 28.33 11.87
C ILE A 594 -14.49 29.64 11.12
N SER A 595 -14.43 30.80 11.81
CA SER A 595 -14.63 32.13 11.23
C SER A 595 -13.62 33.14 11.75
#